data_49009f0d438d11e866d84283b5055114
#
_entry.id   49009f0d438d11e866d84283b5055114
#
_cell.length_a   1.000
_cell.length_b   1.000
_cell.length_c   1.000
_cell.angle_alpha   90.00
_cell.angle_beta   90.00
_cell.angle_gamma   90.00
#
_symmetry.space_group_name_H-M   'P 1'
#
loop_
_entity.id
_entity.type
_entity.pdbx_description
1 polymer ?
#
loop_
_entity_poly.entity_id
_entity_poly.type
_entity_poly.pdbx_seq_one_letter_code
_entity_poly.pdbx_strand_id
1 'polypeptide(L)'
;MLAYKALYRKMMDDLKDAGMWIDWAEQMCEAHPEEAKYLLESAKERLEESFPTTYEHFKKLCEATHSKGDICMDEVVHDHMMEWHQAMHMKVKKLMEKW
;
A
#
# COMPACT_ATOMS: atom_id res chain seq x y z
N MET A 1 20.03 -8.07 -4.98
CA MET A 1 19.18 -8.36 -6.14
C MET A 1 18.35 -7.17 -6.54
N LEU A 2 18.43 -6.80 -7.82
CA LEU A 2 17.72 -5.63 -8.33
C LEU A 2 16.20 -5.81 -8.32
N ALA A 3 15.72 -7.01 -8.67
CA ALA A 3 14.27 -7.28 -8.70
C ALA A 3 13.63 -7.14 -7.32
N TYR A 4 14.32 -7.62 -6.29
CA TYR A 4 13.85 -7.48 -4.92
C TYR A 4 13.69 -6.00 -4.54
N LYS A 5 14.71 -5.19 -4.83
CA LYS A 5 14.69 -3.76 -4.51
C LYS A 5 13.61 -3.01 -5.29
N ALA A 6 13.42 -3.36 -6.55
CA ALA A 6 12.40 -2.74 -7.39
C ALA A 6 10.99 -3.03 -6.86
N LEU A 7 10.72 -4.27 -6.46
CA LEU A 7 9.43 -4.66 -5.90
C LEU A 7 9.17 -3.97 -4.56
N TYR A 8 10.18 -3.92 -3.71
CA TYR A 8 10.08 -3.22 -2.43
C TYR A 8 9.74 -1.74 -2.64
N ARG A 9 10.45 -1.09 -3.56
CA ARG A 9 10.21 0.31 -3.87
C ARG A 9 8.79 0.54 -4.38
N LYS A 10 8.31 -0.34 -5.25
CA LYS A 10 6.95 -0.23 -5.78
C LYS A 10 5.91 -0.33 -4.68
N MET A 11 6.09 -1.28 -3.75
CA MET A 11 5.19 -1.41 -2.61
C MET A 11 5.19 -0.16 -1.74
N MET A 12 6.36 0.39 -1.46
CA MET A 12 6.46 1.62 -0.67
C MET A 12 5.82 2.80 -1.39
N ASP A 13 6.00 2.90 -2.70
CA ASP A 13 5.39 3.96 -3.49
C ASP A 13 3.86 3.84 -3.48
N ASP A 14 3.33 2.62 -3.59
CA ASP A 14 1.90 2.40 -3.50
C ASP A 14 1.33 2.86 -2.17
N LEU A 15 2.03 2.56 -1.07
CA LEU A 15 1.60 2.98 0.27
C LEU A 15 1.69 4.50 0.45
N LYS A 16 2.75 5.12 -0.06
CA LYS A 16 2.91 6.57 0.02
C LYS A 16 1.86 7.29 -0.79
N ASP A 17 1.59 6.83 -2.01
CA ASP A 17 0.59 7.44 -2.87
C ASP A 17 -0.80 7.30 -2.25
N ALA A 18 -1.14 6.12 -1.76
CA ALA A 18 -2.43 5.90 -1.10
C ALA A 18 -2.59 6.80 0.13
N GLY A 19 -1.54 6.89 0.95
CA GLY A 19 -1.57 7.75 2.14
C GLY A 19 -1.78 9.22 1.81
N MET A 20 -1.10 9.70 0.78
CA MET A 20 -1.24 11.08 0.32
C MET A 20 -2.65 11.35 -0.19
N TRP A 21 -3.19 10.46 -1.00
CA TRP A 21 -4.54 10.61 -1.54
C TRP A 21 -5.61 10.56 -0.45
N ILE A 22 -5.42 9.69 0.56
CA ILE A 22 -6.34 9.61 1.69
C ILE A 22 -6.32 10.93 2.48
N ASP A 23 -5.15 11.48 2.74
CA ASP A 23 -5.03 12.74 3.47
C ASP A 23 -5.69 13.89 2.70
N TRP A 24 -5.45 13.97 1.40
CA TRP A 24 -6.09 14.99 0.56
C TRP A 24 -7.61 14.82 0.55
N ALA A 25 -8.09 13.59 0.41
CA ALA A 25 -9.52 13.32 0.41
C ALA A 25 -10.16 13.74 1.73
N GLU A 26 -9.50 13.46 2.84
CA GLU A 26 -10.00 13.86 4.16
C GLU A 26 -10.12 15.38 4.29
N GLN A 27 -9.17 16.12 3.72
CA GLN A 27 -9.18 17.57 3.75
C GLN A 27 -10.23 18.18 2.84
N MET A 28 -10.54 17.53 1.71
CA MET A 28 -11.44 18.06 0.70
C MET A 28 -12.86 17.50 0.76
N CYS A 29 -13.13 16.56 1.66
CA CYS A 29 -14.40 15.84 1.62
C CYS A 29 -15.65 16.72 1.80
N GLU A 30 -15.53 17.85 2.47
CA GLU A 30 -16.66 18.76 2.65
C GLU A 30 -16.82 19.74 1.48
N ALA A 31 -15.71 20.32 1.02
CA ALA A 31 -15.74 21.31 -0.05
C ALA A 31 -15.81 20.69 -1.45
N HIS A 32 -15.15 19.56 -1.63
CA HIS A 32 -15.03 18.91 -2.94
C HIS A 32 -15.28 17.39 -2.80
N PRO A 33 -16.53 16.97 -2.51
CA PRO A 33 -16.80 15.57 -2.21
C PRO A 33 -16.54 14.61 -3.39
N GLU A 34 -16.75 15.03 -4.61
CA GLU A 34 -16.52 14.16 -5.77
C GLU A 34 -15.03 13.91 -6.00
N GLU A 35 -14.22 14.94 -5.87
CA GLU A 35 -12.77 14.83 -5.97
C GLU A 35 -12.22 13.97 -4.83
N ALA A 36 -12.75 14.15 -3.63
CA ALA A 36 -12.37 13.33 -2.48
C ALA A 36 -12.71 11.86 -2.72
N LYS A 37 -13.90 11.59 -3.26
CA LYS A 37 -14.31 10.22 -3.59
C LYS A 37 -13.38 9.60 -4.61
N TYR A 38 -13.02 10.34 -5.65
CA TYR A 38 -12.09 9.87 -6.67
C TYR A 38 -10.73 9.51 -6.06
N LEU A 39 -10.22 10.36 -5.17
CA LEU A 39 -8.94 10.09 -4.50
C LEU A 39 -9.02 8.84 -3.63
N LEU A 40 -10.13 8.64 -2.92
CA LEU A 40 -10.33 7.46 -2.10
C LEU A 40 -10.44 6.18 -2.94
N GLU A 41 -11.13 6.26 -4.07
CA GLU A 41 -11.21 5.11 -4.99
C GLU A 41 -9.85 4.77 -5.57
N SER A 42 -9.05 5.78 -5.90
CA SER A 42 -7.68 5.58 -6.40
C SER A 42 -6.79 4.95 -5.32
N ALA A 43 -6.89 5.42 -4.09
CA ALA A 43 -6.16 4.86 -2.96
C ALA A 43 -6.57 3.41 -2.72
N LYS A 44 -7.86 3.12 -2.77
CA LYS A 44 -8.40 1.77 -2.59
C LYS A 44 -7.84 0.82 -3.65
N GLU A 45 -7.79 1.26 -4.90
CA GLU A 45 -7.23 0.47 -5.99
C GLU A 45 -5.77 0.11 -5.72
N ARG A 46 -4.97 1.08 -5.27
CA ARG A 46 -3.58 0.83 -4.92
C ARG A 46 -3.44 -0.18 -3.79
N LEU A 47 -4.29 -0.07 -2.77
CA LEU A 47 -4.24 -0.94 -1.61
C LEU A 47 -4.80 -2.34 -1.88
N GLU A 48 -5.80 -2.47 -2.71
CA GLU A 48 -6.46 -3.75 -2.96
C GLU A 48 -5.93 -4.50 -4.18
N GLU A 49 -5.39 -3.82 -5.18
CA GLU A 49 -4.93 -4.43 -6.43
C GLU A 49 -3.43 -4.34 -6.62
N SER A 50 -2.88 -3.14 -6.65
CA SER A 50 -1.46 -2.95 -6.96
C SER A 50 -0.53 -3.50 -5.87
N PHE A 51 -0.77 -3.10 -4.64
CA PHE A 51 0.07 -3.54 -3.52
C PHE A 51 0.03 -5.06 -3.31
N PRO A 52 -1.14 -5.71 -3.23
CA PRO A 52 -1.17 -7.17 -3.02
C PRO A 52 -0.51 -7.94 -4.16
N THR A 53 -0.67 -7.51 -5.39
CA THR A 53 -0.04 -8.17 -6.54
C THR A 53 1.48 -8.09 -6.44
N THR A 54 2.00 -6.91 -6.16
CA THR A 54 3.43 -6.71 -6.00
C THR A 54 3.97 -7.48 -4.79
N TYR A 55 3.22 -7.48 -3.69
CA TYR A 55 3.58 -8.21 -2.48
C TYR A 55 3.72 -9.71 -2.74
N GLU A 56 2.81 -10.30 -3.50
CA GLU A 56 2.89 -11.71 -3.85
C GLU A 56 4.17 -12.03 -4.62
N HIS A 57 4.52 -11.20 -5.59
CA HIS A 57 5.77 -11.37 -6.33
C HIS A 57 6.99 -11.22 -5.42
N PHE A 58 6.96 -10.22 -4.56
CA PHE A 58 8.03 -9.97 -3.59
C PHE A 58 8.21 -11.16 -2.66
N LYS A 59 7.12 -11.69 -2.13
CA LYS A 59 7.12 -12.82 -1.22
C LYS A 59 7.73 -14.08 -1.88
N LYS A 60 7.33 -14.36 -3.11
CA LYS A 60 7.87 -15.49 -3.85
C LYS A 60 9.36 -15.35 -4.09
N LEU A 61 9.81 -14.15 -4.41
CA LEU A 61 11.23 -13.88 -4.62
C LEU A 61 12.03 -14.05 -3.33
N CYS A 62 11.49 -13.58 -2.21
CA CYS A 62 12.12 -13.75 -0.90
C CYS A 62 12.23 -15.22 -0.52
N GLU A 63 11.18 -15.98 -0.73
CA GLU A 63 11.19 -17.43 -0.45
C GLU A 63 12.24 -18.15 -1.27
N ALA A 64 12.39 -17.76 -2.54
CA ALA A 64 13.39 -18.36 -3.42
C ALA A 64 14.82 -18.05 -2.98
N THR A 65 15.08 -16.87 -2.42
CA THR A 65 16.42 -16.45 -1.99
C THR A 65 16.74 -16.89 -0.57
N HIS A 66 15.75 -17.13 0.27
CA HIS A 66 15.95 -17.57 1.66
C HIS A 66 16.75 -18.85 1.77
N SER A 67 16.57 -19.76 0.83
CA SER A 67 17.30 -21.03 0.82
C SER A 67 18.82 -20.83 0.71
N LYS A 68 19.25 -19.65 0.32
CA LYS A 68 20.67 -19.29 0.17
C LYS A 68 21.20 -18.51 1.37
N GLY A 69 20.38 -18.34 2.42
CA GLY A 69 20.79 -17.61 3.61
C GLY A 69 20.68 -16.10 3.49
N ASP A 70 20.19 -15.59 2.38
CA ASP A 70 20.00 -14.16 2.19
C ASP A 70 18.71 -13.71 2.87
N ILE A 71 18.77 -12.53 3.47
CA ILE A 71 17.61 -11.91 4.08
C ILE A 71 17.09 -10.85 3.12
N CYS A 72 15.92 -11.10 2.55
CA CYS A 72 15.32 -10.16 1.61
C CYS A 72 14.79 -8.92 2.28
N MET A 73 14.18 -9.09 3.45
CA MET A 73 13.59 -8.01 4.19
C MET A 73 13.50 -8.39 5.66
N ASP A 74 13.78 -7.42 6.52
CA ASP A 74 13.62 -7.59 7.95
C ASP A 74 12.14 -7.82 8.28
N GLU A 75 11.85 -8.81 9.12
CA GLU A 75 10.48 -9.12 9.54
C GLU A 75 9.78 -7.91 10.15
N VAL A 76 10.51 -7.10 10.90
CA VAL A 76 9.95 -5.89 11.51
C VAL A 76 9.47 -4.92 10.46
N VAL A 77 10.28 -4.72 9.40
CA VAL A 77 9.91 -3.84 8.29
C VAL A 77 8.70 -4.41 7.55
N HIS A 78 8.70 -5.73 7.33
CA HIS A 78 7.60 -6.41 6.67
C HIS A 78 6.30 -6.23 7.46
N ASP A 79 6.33 -6.47 8.77
CA ASP A 79 5.16 -6.32 9.64
C ASP A 79 4.68 -4.87 9.67
N HIS A 80 5.61 -3.91 9.74
CA HIS A 80 5.27 -2.48 9.68
C HIS A 80 4.56 -2.12 8.39
N MET A 81 5.04 -2.64 7.28
CA MET A 81 4.44 -2.39 5.97
C MET A 81 3.01 -2.93 5.90
N MET A 82 2.79 -4.13 6.42
CA MET A 82 1.47 -4.75 6.44
C MET A 82 0.51 -4.02 7.38
N GLU A 83 0.99 -3.59 8.54
CA GLU A 83 0.19 -2.80 9.46
C GLU A 83 -0.21 -1.46 8.83
N TRP A 84 0.72 -0.81 8.17
CA TRP A 84 0.47 0.45 7.48
C TRP A 84 -0.58 0.27 6.38
N HIS A 85 -0.42 -0.77 5.58
CA HIS A 85 -1.39 -1.11 4.54
C HIS A 85 -2.80 -1.31 5.12
N GLN A 86 -2.89 -2.09 6.18
CA GLN A 86 -4.16 -2.39 6.82
C GLN A 86 -4.80 -1.14 7.43
N ALA A 87 -4.01 -0.31 8.10
CA ALA A 87 -4.51 0.93 8.69
C ALA A 87 -5.07 1.88 7.63
N MET A 88 -4.39 2.03 6.50
CA MET A 88 -4.87 2.86 5.41
C MET A 88 -6.12 2.30 4.76
N HIS A 89 -6.18 0.98 4.59
CA HIS A 89 -7.35 0.32 4.02
C HIS A 89 -8.59 0.53 4.89
N MET A 90 -8.44 0.42 6.20
CA MET A 90 -9.52 0.69 7.15
C MET A 90 -9.95 2.15 7.10
N LYS A 91 -9.00 3.06 6.99
CA LYS A 91 -9.30 4.49 6.90
C LYS A 91 -10.08 4.83 5.64
N VAL A 92 -9.71 4.24 4.50
CA VAL A 92 -10.46 4.40 3.25
C VAL A 92 -11.90 3.93 3.41
N LYS A 93 -12.09 2.74 3.97
CA LYS A 93 -13.45 2.20 4.21
C LYS A 93 -14.28 3.14 5.07
N LYS A 94 -13.69 3.63 6.16
CA LYS A 94 -14.38 4.52 7.08
C LYS A 94 -14.80 5.82 6.42
N LEU A 95 -13.90 6.41 5.62
CA LEU A 95 -14.22 7.64 4.90
C LEU A 95 -15.27 7.42 3.82
N MET A 96 -15.23 6.29 3.14
CA MET A 96 -16.20 5.98 2.08
C MET A 96 -17.59 5.68 2.64
N GLU A 97 -17.74 5.32 3.89
CA GLU A 97 -19.02 5.13 4.53
C GLU A 97 -19.85 6.42 4.59
N LYS A 98 -19.20 7.56 4.43
CA LYS A 98 -19.88 8.86 4.43
C LYS A 98 -20.66 9.14 3.14
N TRP A 99 -20.43 8.35 2.12
CA TRP A 99 -21.14 8.49 0.85
C TRP A 99 -22.07 7.26 0.55
#